data_1048c7c7fa5d17661b277c518468443f
#
_entry.id   1048c7c7fa5d17661b277c518468443f
#
_cell.length_a   1.000
_cell.length_b   1.000
_cell.length_c   1.000
_cell.angle_alpha   90.00
_cell.angle_beta   90.00
_cell.angle_gamma   90.00
#
_symmetry.space_group_name_H-M   'P 1'
#
loop_
_entity.id
_entity.type
_entity.pdbx_description
1 polymer ?
#
loop_
_entity_poly.entity_id
_entity_poly.type
_entity_poly.pdbx_seq_one_letter_code
_entity_poly.pdbx_strand_id
1 'polypeptide(L)' 'MAYDFKKATYCGECDCGCVEIKQTDDRVYVRSTFKKDVVVEFTFDEWEVFIKGVKSGEFDIKQD' A
#
# COMPACT_ATOMS: atom_id res chain seq x y z
N MET A 1 -3.65 6.04 20.68
CA MET A 1 -4.10 5.01 19.74
C MET A 1 -2.94 4.53 18.89
N ALA A 2 -2.80 3.23 18.73
CA ALA A 2 -1.70 2.69 17.92
C ALA A 2 -2.10 2.62 16.46
N TYR A 3 -1.18 2.99 15.58
CA TYR A 3 -1.38 2.86 14.14
C TYR A 3 -0.57 1.67 13.67
N ASP A 4 -1.24 0.71 13.06
CA ASP A 4 -0.61 -0.53 12.62
C ASP A 4 -0.68 -0.67 11.11
N PHE A 5 0.29 -1.40 10.55
CA PHE A 5 0.26 -1.75 9.14
C PHE A 5 -0.83 -2.77 8.88
N LYS A 6 -1.54 -2.59 7.77
CA LYS A 6 -2.62 -3.48 7.35
C LYS A 6 -2.33 -4.02 5.96
N LYS A 7 -2.65 -5.28 5.76
CA LYS A 7 -2.58 -5.92 4.45
C LYS A 7 -3.96 -5.91 3.81
N ALA A 8 -3.99 -6.00 2.48
CA ALA A 8 -5.25 -6.18 1.78
C ALA A 8 -5.85 -7.54 2.15
N THR A 9 -7.17 -7.64 2.13
CA THR A 9 -7.87 -8.88 2.43
C THR A 9 -7.43 -10.03 1.53
N TYR A 10 -7.12 -9.71 0.28
CA TYR A 10 -6.69 -10.71 -0.70
C TYR A 10 -5.31 -11.28 -0.44
N CYS A 11 -4.55 -10.71 0.49
CA CYS A 11 -3.19 -11.15 0.77
C CYS A 11 -3.12 -12.59 1.25
N GLY A 12 -4.18 -13.10 1.89
CA GLY A 12 -4.19 -14.47 2.40
C GLY A 12 -4.30 -15.55 1.33
N GLU A 13 -4.45 -15.19 0.07
CA GLU A 13 -4.71 -16.13 -1.01
C GLU A 13 -3.45 -16.77 -1.57
N CYS A 14 -2.27 -16.23 -1.23
CA CYS A 14 -1.02 -16.83 -1.69
C CYS A 14 0.09 -16.53 -0.70
N ASP A 15 1.19 -17.26 -0.79
CA ASP A 15 2.40 -17.01 0.00
C ASP A 15 3.36 -16.08 -0.73
N CYS A 16 2.84 -15.17 -1.51
CA CYS A 16 3.60 -14.39 -2.46
C CYS A 16 4.02 -13.01 -1.97
N GLY A 17 3.85 -12.74 -0.69
CA GLY A 17 4.18 -11.42 -0.17
C GLY A 17 3.07 -10.42 -0.39
N CYS A 18 3.12 -9.32 0.34
CA CYS A 18 2.05 -8.35 0.33
C CYS A 18 2.60 -6.95 0.50
N VAL A 19 1.76 -5.98 0.16
CA VAL A 19 1.99 -4.58 0.47
C VAL A 19 1.21 -4.26 1.75
N GLU A 20 1.88 -3.64 2.69
CA GLU A 20 1.26 -3.23 3.95
C GLU A 20 1.14 -1.72 4.00
N ILE A 21 0.01 -1.23 4.46
CA ILE A 21 -0.31 0.19 4.53
C ILE A 21 -0.61 0.59 5.96
N LYS A 22 -0.01 1.69 6.40
CA LYS A 22 -0.33 2.30 7.69
C LYS A 22 -0.76 3.74 7.46
N GLN A 23 -1.96 4.09 7.89
CA GLN A 23 -2.45 5.46 7.81
C GLN A 23 -2.43 6.08 9.21
N THR A 24 -1.82 7.25 9.31
CA THR A 24 -1.83 8.03 10.54
C THR A 24 -2.72 9.26 10.33
N ASP A 25 -2.66 10.23 11.24
CA ASP A 25 -3.49 11.43 11.15
C ASP A 25 -3.15 12.29 9.94
N ASP A 26 -1.92 12.21 9.44
CA ASP A 26 -1.46 13.13 8.39
C ASP A 26 -0.59 12.47 7.31
N ARG A 27 -0.34 11.18 7.39
CA ARG A 27 0.56 10.50 6.46
C ARG A 27 0.10 9.08 6.17
N VAL A 28 0.60 8.55 5.07
CA VAL A 28 0.42 7.14 4.72
C VAL A 28 1.81 6.52 4.54
N TYR A 29 2.01 5.36 5.14
CA TYR A 29 3.27 4.62 5.05
C TYR A 29 3.03 3.31 4.32
N VAL A 30 3.94 2.97 3.42
CA VAL A 30 3.82 1.78 2.57
C VAL A 30 5.09 0.97 2.70
N ARG A 31 4.95 -0.34 2.84
CA ARG A 31 6.11 -1.24 2.84
C ARG A 31 5.73 -2.61 2.28
N SER A 32 6.75 -3.35 1.84
CA SER A 32 6.59 -4.74 1.41
C SER A 32 6.80 -5.66 2.61
N THR A 33 6.06 -6.77 2.66
CA THR A 33 6.27 -7.76 3.72
C THR A 33 7.66 -8.42 3.62
N PHE A 34 8.28 -8.38 2.45
CA PHE A 34 9.62 -8.93 2.26
C PHE A 34 10.73 -7.96 2.66
N LYS A 35 10.39 -6.67 2.82
CA LYS A 35 11.37 -5.63 3.13
C LYS A 35 10.78 -4.68 4.16
N LYS A 36 10.50 -5.20 5.34
CA LYS A 36 9.81 -4.43 6.38
C LYS A 36 10.63 -3.28 6.94
N ASP A 37 11.95 -3.29 6.72
CA ASP A 37 12.82 -2.20 7.13
C ASP A 37 12.85 -1.04 6.14
N VAL A 38 12.20 -1.19 4.98
CA VAL A 38 12.11 -0.12 3.99
C VAL A 38 10.68 0.38 3.95
N VAL A 39 10.48 1.60 4.46
CA VAL A 39 9.15 2.20 4.55
C VAL A 39 9.16 3.51 3.76
N VAL A 40 8.16 3.69 2.91
CA VAL A 40 8.01 4.91 2.12
C VAL A 40 6.84 5.70 2.69
N GLU A 41 7.04 7.00 2.85
CA GLU A 41 6.04 7.91 3.42
C GLU A 41 5.40 8.75 2.32
N PHE A 42 4.08 8.90 2.39
CA PHE A 42 3.32 9.72 1.44
C PHE A 42 2.41 10.68 2.19
N THR A 43 2.16 11.85 1.59
CA THR A 43 1.13 12.74 2.08
C THR A 43 -0.25 12.19 1.68
N PHE A 44 -1.30 12.69 2.30
CA PHE A 44 -2.66 12.29 1.93
C PHE A 44 -2.98 12.69 0.49
N ASP A 45 -2.50 13.85 0.04
CA ASP A 45 -2.72 14.28 -1.34
C ASP A 45 -2.08 13.33 -2.34
N GLU A 46 -0.84 12.93 -2.07
CA GLU A 46 -0.13 11.97 -2.93
C GLU A 46 -0.87 10.63 -2.94
N TRP A 47 -1.32 10.19 -1.78
CA TRP A 47 -2.00 8.91 -1.66
C TRP A 47 -3.35 8.94 -2.37
N GLU A 48 -4.10 10.04 -2.25
CA GLU A 48 -5.39 10.17 -2.92
C GLU A 48 -5.25 10.08 -4.43
N VAL A 49 -4.27 10.77 -4.99
CA VAL A 49 -4.02 10.71 -6.44
C VAL A 49 -3.62 9.31 -6.87
N PHE A 50 -2.79 8.64 -6.06
CA PHE A 50 -2.40 7.27 -6.33
C PHE A 50 -3.61 6.33 -6.35
N ILE A 51 -4.49 6.45 -5.35
CA ILE A 51 -5.70 5.62 -5.29
C ILE A 51 -6.58 5.82 -6.53
N LYS A 52 -6.71 7.07 -6.97
CA LYS A 52 -7.49 7.36 -8.18
C LYS A 52 -6.88 6.68 -9.41
N GLY A 53 -5.55 6.71 -9.51
CA GLY A 53 -4.85 6.03 -10.60
C GLY A 53 -5.06 4.53 -10.56
N VAL A 54 -5.00 3.94 -9.37
CA VAL A 54 -5.23 2.49 -9.20
C VAL A 54 -6.65 2.13 -9.65
N LYS A 55 -7.65 2.92 -9.23
CA LYS A 55 -9.04 2.64 -9.56
C LYS A 55 -9.33 2.79 -11.05
N SER A 56 -8.57 3.63 -11.73
CA SER A 56 -8.75 3.84 -13.18
C SER A 56 -7.97 2.82 -14.02
N GLY A 57 -7.22 1.93 -13.38
CA GLY A 57 -6.47 0.89 -14.08
C GLY A 57 -5.11 1.31 -14.60
N GLU A 58 -4.65 2.52 -14.25
CA GLU A 58 -3.39 3.03 -14.79
C GLU A 58 -2.17 2.22 -14.32
N PHE A 59 -2.29 1.59 -13.14
CA PHE A 59 -1.17 0.87 -12.54
C PHE A 59 -1.39 -0.63 -12.53
N ASP A 60 -2.32 -1.11 -13.33
CA ASP A 60 -2.53 -2.55 -13.46
C ASP A 60 -1.29 -3.20 -14.04
N ILE A 61 -1.02 -4.44 -13.61
CA ILE A 61 0.09 -5.20 -14.15
C ILE A 61 -0.17 -5.46 -15.62
N LYS A 62 0.79 -5.06 -16.46
CA LYS A 62 0.68 -5.27 -17.90
C LYS A 62 1.25 -6.64 -18.23
N GLN A 63 0.44 -7.46 -18.86
CA GLN A 63 0.85 -8.78 -19.31
C GLN A 63 0.75 -8.83 -20.82
N ASP A 64 1.87 -9.02 -21.46
CA ASP A 64 1.94 -9.16 -22.93
C ASP A 64 1.95 -10.61 -23.35
#